data_dcd8c63f45f8604982e2121ab211b3ab
#
_entry.id   dcd8c63f45f8604982e2121ab211b3ab
#
_cell.length_a   1.000
_cell.length_b   1.000
_cell.length_c   1.000
_cell.angle_alpha   90.00
_cell.angle_beta   90.00
_cell.angle_gamma   90.00
#
_symmetry.space_group_name_H-M   'P 1'
#
loop_
_entity.id
_entity.type
_entity.pdbx_description
1 polymer ?
#
loop_
_entity_poly.entity_id
_entity_poly.type
_entity_poly.pdbx_seq_one_letter_code
_entity_poly.pdbx_strand_id
1 'polypeptide(L)'
;MQITALVLIILVIAGSYWLIRRGAGTSGDSVDLERDLVGHWKLHGDCRDHSGHAHDGINHGVDLETGSFDGRGAYIEIPSANALRLGRGDFTLSAWAHTERIVDDTLGDVISWYDPKLRRGVTLGLHSSAGGYQSTGDDRHVFFGIDDARLSEWTDCGRPSPTSNYVSNSLTVYDGHLYAGIIDARDEAGWCHVYRYAGGKEWVDCGRVGQGKTTGVMALIVHQGQLYAGTSTYDWTRVFSGKYDHSRVYRYEGGTTWTDCGQPGEMLRINCLATFGGKLYAGGDRGMPPPGEKQWTGRPYRIFVYEGGTKWSVAGSFPPEPPTSLYPHAMAVHDGKLYAGYPNVFAFDGQKWDFAGTPVGDTPLELKPSLQVHSLAVFRGKLIAGMWPEARVVEYAGGRNWIDRGRLGDGTEINALTAYNGKFYAGAIPRGEVSRFDDAAGWTSLKMFFSPSGWAPGPATAPVRAEINNWTRVTSLTVFQGRLFASIGSCTSSVLDAPADVRGSVHSIQAGAGVSYDKDLGPGWQHLTAQRKGGELRLFVNGRLAATSAPFDPKDYDSTVDQPLKIGFGEHDFFTGRIRQVRIYRRALSEREVAVLQETDRP
;
A
#
# COMPACT_ATOMS: atom_id res chain seq x y z
N MET A 1 46.62 52.73 -12.92
CA MET A 1 45.22 53.14 -12.70
C MET A 1 44.19 52.00 -12.65
N GLN A 2 44.53 50.72 -12.92
CA GLN A 2 43.59 49.58 -12.87
C GLN A 2 43.55 48.83 -11.54
N ILE A 3 44.53 48.97 -10.67
CA ILE A 3 44.60 48.27 -9.38
C ILE A 3 43.76 48.98 -8.30
N THR A 4 43.62 50.31 -8.35
CA THR A 4 42.86 51.09 -7.36
C THR A 4 41.34 50.94 -7.52
N ALA A 5 40.85 50.67 -8.72
CA ALA A 5 39.43 50.46 -8.98
C ALA A 5 38.92 49.09 -8.49
N LEU A 6 39.78 48.05 -8.48
CA LEU A 6 39.41 46.70 -8.04
C LEU A 6 39.30 46.61 -6.50
N VAL A 7 40.12 47.35 -5.78
CA VAL A 7 40.10 47.40 -4.29
C VAL A 7 38.86 48.15 -3.79
N LEU A 8 38.42 49.20 -4.51
CA LEU A 8 37.18 49.93 -4.14
C LEU A 8 35.91 49.12 -4.36
N ILE A 9 35.85 48.31 -5.45
CA ILE A 9 34.70 47.42 -5.72
C ILE A 9 34.61 46.31 -4.69
N ILE A 10 35.73 45.74 -4.26
CA ILE A 10 35.72 44.66 -3.24
C ILE A 10 35.29 45.21 -1.85
N LEU A 11 35.68 46.44 -1.50
CA LEU A 11 35.27 47.10 -0.27
C LEU A 11 33.79 47.49 -0.25
N VAL A 12 33.21 47.89 -1.42
CA VAL A 12 31.78 48.18 -1.54
C VAL A 12 30.94 46.90 -1.46
N ILE A 13 31.39 45.82 -2.09
CA ILE A 13 30.70 44.50 -2.01
C ILE A 13 30.78 43.91 -0.59
N ALA A 14 31.93 43.99 0.06
CA ALA A 14 32.09 43.54 1.45
C ALA A 14 31.29 44.41 2.45
N GLY A 15 31.19 45.71 2.24
CA GLY A 15 30.37 46.63 3.02
C GLY A 15 28.89 46.42 2.83
N SER A 16 28.44 46.14 1.60
CA SER A 16 27.07 45.83 1.29
C SER A 16 26.66 44.45 1.86
N TYR A 17 27.55 43.46 1.83
CA TYR A 17 27.33 42.17 2.46
C TYR A 17 27.25 42.24 3.97
N TRP A 18 27.97 43.15 4.59
CA TRP A 18 27.97 43.37 6.06
C TRP A 18 26.74 44.17 6.52
N LEU A 19 26.26 45.14 5.71
CA LEU A 19 25.02 45.88 5.92
C LEU A 19 23.75 45.06 5.66
N ILE A 20 23.77 44.16 4.68
CA ILE A 20 22.67 43.21 4.42
C ILE A 20 22.55 42.18 5.54
N ARG A 21 23.67 41.77 6.17
CA ARG A 21 23.65 40.89 7.36
C ARG A 21 23.20 41.60 8.66
N ARG A 22 23.27 42.91 8.74
CA ARG A 22 22.76 43.69 9.91
C ARG A 22 21.31 44.17 9.74
N GLY A 23 20.77 44.14 8.55
CA GLY A 23 19.38 44.55 8.29
C GLY A 23 18.36 43.42 8.31
N ALA A 24 18.79 42.17 8.36
CA ALA A 24 17.92 41.02 8.69
C ALA A 24 17.84 40.94 10.23
N GLY A 25 17.18 41.90 10.85
CA GLY A 25 16.59 41.74 12.17
C GLY A 25 15.58 40.62 12.06
N THR A 26 16.02 39.40 12.29
CA THR A 26 15.13 38.32 12.68
C THR A 26 14.46 38.78 13.95
N SER A 27 13.18 39.12 13.89
CA SER A 27 12.33 38.96 15.06
C SER A 27 12.56 37.53 15.50
N GLY A 28 13.38 37.35 16.54
CA GLY A 28 13.64 36.04 17.08
C GLY A 28 12.35 35.52 17.66
N ASP A 29 11.52 34.83 16.85
CA ASP A 29 10.47 33.99 17.38
C ASP A 29 11.16 32.98 18.28
N SER A 30 11.06 33.21 19.59
CA SER A 30 11.55 32.29 20.60
C SER A 30 10.84 30.95 20.36
N VAL A 31 11.64 29.88 20.21
CA VAL A 31 11.06 28.52 20.11
C VAL A 31 10.45 28.22 21.47
N ASP A 32 9.12 28.02 21.46
CA ASP A 32 8.36 27.66 22.66
C ASP A 32 7.61 26.34 22.39
N LEU A 33 8.26 25.26 22.81
CA LEU A 33 7.73 23.90 22.64
C LEU A 33 6.69 23.50 23.71
N GLU A 34 6.48 24.32 24.73
CA GLU A 34 5.47 24.06 25.76
C GLU A 34 4.13 24.73 25.41
N ARG A 35 4.13 25.75 24.57
CA ARG A 35 2.91 26.46 24.16
C ARG A 35 1.98 25.54 23.38
N ASP A 36 0.73 25.42 23.86
CA ASP A 36 -0.35 24.60 23.28
C ASP A 36 0.01 23.10 23.15
N LEU A 37 1.00 22.62 23.90
CA LEU A 37 1.29 21.21 24.09
C LEU A 37 0.16 20.59 24.93
N VAL A 38 -0.58 19.63 24.38
CA VAL A 38 -1.75 19.03 25.04
C VAL A 38 -1.57 17.55 25.37
N GLY A 39 -0.51 16.93 24.92
CA GLY A 39 -0.12 15.57 25.27
C GLY A 39 1.32 15.29 24.95
N HIS A 40 2.06 14.61 25.86
CA HIS A 40 3.45 14.22 25.66
C HIS A 40 3.74 12.88 26.34
N TRP A 41 3.87 11.82 25.56
CA TRP A 41 4.20 10.46 26.02
C TRP A 41 5.62 10.11 25.58
N LYS A 42 6.53 9.99 26.55
CA LYS A 42 7.95 9.65 26.28
C LYS A 42 8.11 8.22 25.79
N LEU A 43 7.27 7.31 26.27
CA LEU A 43 7.30 5.86 26.01
C LEU A 43 8.68 5.27 26.33
N HIS A 44 9.23 5.70 27.46
CA HIS A 44 10.49 5.21 28.03
C HIS A 44 10.36 5.19 29.55
N GLY A 45 10.31 3.99 30.13
CA GLY A 45 10.05 3.77 31.54
C GLY A 45 8.58 3.84 31.91
N ASP A 46 7.78 4.70 31.28
CA ASP A 46 6.36 4.84 31.53
C ASP A 46 5.57 5.25 30.25
N CYS A 47 4.23 5.26 30.36
CA CYS A 47 3.31 5.80 29.36
C CYS A 47 2.48 6.97 29.92
N ARG A 48 3.02 7.72 30.90
CA ARG A 48 2.39 8.90 31.46
C ARG A 48 2.45 10.09 30.53
N ASP A 49 1.48 10.98 30.69
CA ASP A 49 1.47 12.27 30.01
C ASP A 49 2.36 13.27 30.74
N HIS A 50 3.42 13.70 30.09
CA HIS A 50 4.38 14.69 30.59
C HIS A 50 4.06 16.13 30.17
N SER A 51 2.90 16.37 29.52
CA SER A 51 2.45 17.72 29.15
C SER A 51 1.84 18.52 30.31
N GLY A 52 1.53 17.85 31.43
CA GLY A 52 0.86 18.45 32.58
C GLY A 52 -0.68 18.39 32.50
N HIS A 53 -1.27 17.77 31.47
CA HIS A 53 -2.72 17.64 31.30
C HIS A 53 -3.29 16.33 31.85
N ALA A 54 -2.42 15.41 32.33
CA ALA A 54 -2.79 14.13 32.94
C ALA A 54 -3.59 13.18 32.00
N HIS A 55 -3.23 13.16 30.72
CA HIS A 55 -3.76 12.22 29.73
C HIS A 55 -2.93 10.93 29.71
N ASP A 56 -2.82 10.27 30.88
CA ASP A 56 -1.99 9.06 31.03
C ASP A 56 -2.46 7.93 30.12
N GLY A 57 -1.51 7.18 29.57
CA GLY A 57 -1.75 6.02 28.72
C GLY A 57 -2.00 4.74 29.51
N ILE A 58 -2.78 3.83 28.94
CA ILE A 58 -2.91 2.45 29.36
C ILE A 58 -2.03 1.60 28.44
N ASN A 59 -1.10 0.86 29.05
CA ASN A 59 -0.20 -0.02 28.31
C ASN A 59 -0.85 -1.38 28.01
N HIS A 60 -0.96 -1.72 26.73
CA HIS A 60 -1.40 -3.02 26.22
C HIS A 60 -0.20 -3.79 25.64
N GLY A 61 0.76 -4.15 26.48
CA GLY A 61 1.85 -5.05 26.12
C GLY A 61 3.08 -4.42 25.45
N VAL A 62 3.18 -3.09 25.40
CA VAL A 62 4.38 -2.40 24.93
C VAL A 62 5.52 -2.56 25.93
N ASP A 63 6.71 -2.93 25.47
CA ASP A 63 7.91 -2.87 26.28
C ASP A 63 8.37 -1.41 26.41
N LEU A 64 8.08 -0.82 27.57
CA LEU A 64 8.40 0.58 27.85
C LEU A 64 9.88 0.84 28.15
N GLU A 65 10.70 -0.17 28.42
CA GLU A 65 12.14 0.02 28.59
C GLU A 65 12.79 0.36 27.24
N THR A 66 12.41 -0.38 26.21
CA THR A 66 12.93 -0.18 24.85
C THR A 66 12.03 0.69 23.97
N GLY A 67 10.76 0.88 24.33
CA GLY A 67 9.72 1.51 23.52
C GLY A 67 9.26 0.61 22.38
N SER A 68 9.32 -0.74 22.54
CA SER A 68 9.07 -1.72 21.49
C SER A 68 7.62 -2.12 21.39
N PHE A 69 7.12 -2.12 20.16
CA PHE A 69 5.80 -2.57 19.72
C PHE A 69 5.99 -3.82 18.87
N ASP A 70 5.20 -4.86 19.13
CA ASP A 70 5.42 -6.21 18.59
C ASP A 70 4.73 -6.48 17.24
N GLY A 71 3.94 -5.51 16.73
CA GLY A 71 3.17 -5.67 15.49
C GLY A 71 1.93 -6.56 15.62
N ARG A 72 1.58 -7.05 16.81
CA ARG A 72 0.56 -8.10 16.97
C ARG A 72 -0.52 -7.80 18.00
N GLY A 73 -0.23 -6.95 18.96
CA GLY A 73 -1.15 -6.65 20.04
C GLY A 73 -0.69 -5.55 20.97
N ALA A 74 0.57 -5.13 20.85
CA ALA A 74 1.15 -4.09 21.69
C ALA A 74 0.76 -2.69 21.20
N TYR A 75 0.12 -1.91 22.08
CA TYR A 75 -0.20 -0.49 21.82
C TYR A 75 -0.43 0.26 23.14
N ILE A 76 -0.44 1.59 23.06
CA ILE A 76 -0.84 2.46 24.16
C ILE A 76 -2.19 3.09 23.85
N GLU A 77 -3.12 3.03 24.79
CA GLU A 77 -4.43 3.65 24.72
C GLU A 77 -4.51 4.89 25.61
N ILE A 78 -4.99 6.00 25.07
CA ILE A 78 -5.24 7.25 25.82
C ILE A 78 -6.75 7.44 25.93
N PRO A 79 -7.38 6.98 27.04
CA PRO A 79 -8.84 6.94 27.15
C PRO A 79 -9.50 8.32 27.29
N SER A 80 -8.75 9.32 27.75
CA SER A 80 -9.24 10.70 27.93
C SER A 80 -8.96 11.61 26.73
N ALA A 81 -8.66 11.04 25.55
CA ALA A 81 -8.23 11.81 24.38
C ALA A 81 -9.26 12.84 23.87
N ASN A 82 -10.56 12.63 24.13
CA ASN A 82 -11.59 13.61 23.81
C ASN A 82 -11.34 15.01 24.41
N ALA A 83 -10.57 15.13 25.50
CA ALA A 83 -10.16 16.41 26.08
C ALA A 83 -9.09 17.14 25.25
N LEU A 84 -8.37 16.45 24.34
CA LEU A 84 -7.36 17.04 23.45
C LEU A 84 -8.01 18.00 22.41
N ARG A 85 -9.24 17.77 22.01
CA ARG A 85 -10.11 18.64 21.16
C ARG A 85 -9.39 19.27 19.98
N LEU A 86 -8.96 18.47 19.02
CA LEU A 86 -8.32 18.98 17.79
C LEU A 86 -9.35 19.75 16.91
N GLY A 87 -10.57 19.26 16.81
CA GLY A 87 -11.66 19.95 16.12
C GLY A 87 -11.35 20.29 14.66
N ARG A 88 -11.65 21.53 14.31
CA ARG A 88 -11.31 22.13 13.00
C ARG A 88 -10.08 23.02 13.04
N GLY A 89 -9.41 23.10 14.18
CA GLY A 89 -8.24 23.94 14.38
C GLY A 89 -6.97 23.36 13.77
N ASP A 90 -5.93 24.19 13.78
CA ASP A 90 -4.59 23.74 13.49
C ASP A 90 -4.08 22.83 14.61
N PHE A 91 -3.31 21.82 14.23
CA PHE A 91 -2.67 20.92 15.19
C PHE A 91 -1.37 20.34 14.64
N THR A 92 -0.57 19.78 15.52
CA THR A 92 0.64 19.03 15.18
C THR A 92 0.68 17.73 15.96
N LEU A 93 0.97 16.63 15.27
CA LEU A 93 1.36 15.35 15.83
C LEU A 93 2.85 15.16 15.57
N SER A 94 3.60 14.69 16.55
CA SER A 94 5.02 14.39 16.39
C SER A 94 5.38 13.10 17.10
N ALA A 95 6.24 12.30 16.50
CA ALA A 95 6.76 11.07 17.09
C ALA A 95 8.13 10.70 16.50
N TRP A 96 8.95 10.03 17.28
CA TRP A 96 10.06 9.25 16.80
C TRP A 96 9.58 7.82 16.55
N ALA A 97 9.75 7.32 15.33
CA ALA A 97 9.46 5.95 14.93
C ALA A 97 10.74 5.25 14.47
N HIS A 98 10.94 4.04 14.91
CA HIS A 98 12.07 3.20 14.50
C HIS A 98 11.55 1.94 13.85
N THR A 99 12.07 1.61 12.68
CA THR A 99 11.81 0.35 12.01
C THR A 99 13.10 -0.44 11.86
N GLU A 100 13.00 -1.75 11.92
CA GLU A 100 14.14 -2.63 11.72
C GLU A 100 14.54 -2.65 10.22
N ARG A 101 15.78 -3.05 9.94
CA ARG A 101 16.26 -3.17 8.56
C ARG A 101 15.49 -4.21 7.76
N ILE A 102 15.18 -5.33 8.40
CA ILE A 102 14.37 -6.40 7.82
C ILE A 102 12.92 -6.15 8.26
N VAL A 103 12.03 -6.03 7.29
CA VAL A 103 10.59 -5.92 7.52
C VAL A 103 10.00 -7.30 7.25
N ASP A 104 9.45 -7.91 8.29
CA ASP A 104 8.81 -9.23 8.25
C ASP A 104 7.37 -9.20 8.75
N ASP A 105 6.80 -8.00 8.83
CA ASP A 105 5.41 -7.73 9.15
C ASP A 105 4.93 -6.46 8.44
N THR A 106 3.63 -6.14 8.51
CA THR A 106 3.13 -4.82 8.14
C THR A 106 3.67 -3.77 9.10
N LEU A 107 3.82 -2.53 8.63
CA LEU A 107 4.45 -1.48 9.43
C LEU A 107 3.47 -0.86 10.43
N GLY A 108 2.21 -0.67 10.07
CA GLY A 108 1.13 -0.27 10.95
C GLY A 108 1.06 1.23 11.31
N ASP A 109 0.13 1.53 12.21
CA ASP A 109 -0.18 2.90 12.60
C ASP A 109 0.68 3.38 13.76
N VAL A 110 1.30 4.57 13.63
CA VAL A 110 2.08 5.23 14.68
C VAL A 110 1.16 5.94 15.66
N ILE A 111 0.20 6.72 15.14
CA ILE A 111 -0.82 7.43 15.92
C ILE A 111 -2.14 7.31 15.19
N SER A 112 -3.17 6.81 15.87
CA SER A 112 -4.53 6.75 15.34
C SER A 112 -5.52 7.29 16.37
N TRP A 113 -6.29 8.28 15.93
CA TRP A 113 -7.41 8.80 16.70
C TRP A 113 -8.61 8.89 15.76
N TYR A 114 -9.26 7.75 15.52
CA TYR A 114 -10.22 7.57 14.46
C TYR A 114 -11.49 6.83 14.93
N ASP A 115 -12.65 7.33 14.54
CA ASP A 115 -13.93 6.66 14.70
C ASP A 115 -14.37 6.04 13.37
N PRO A 116 -14.29 4.73 13.23
CA PRO A 116 -14.64 4.05 11.98
C PRO A 116 -16.13 4.12 11.63
N LYS A 117 -17.01 4.26 12.63
CA LYS A 117 -18.47 4.37 12.41
C LYS A 117 -18.84 5.73 11.83
N LEU A 118 -18.22 6.78 12.35
CA LEU A 118 -18.41 8.15 11.86
C LEU A 118 -17.54 8.46 10.66
N ARG A 119 -16.50 7.64 10.39
CA ARG A 119 -15.42 7.92 9.44
C ARG A 119 -14.83 9.29 9.70
N ARG A 120 -14.39 9.49 10.92
CA ARG A 120 -13.89 10.77 11.41
C ARG A 120 -12.65 10.58 12.24
N GLY A 121 -11.71 11.51 12.11
CA GLY A 121 -10.53 11.53 12.95
C GLY A 121 -9.23 11.72 12.20
N VAL A 122 -8.14 11.20 12.77
CA VAL A 122 -6.77 11.43 12.35
C VAL A 122 -6.01 10.11 12.34
N THR A 123 -5.18 9.89 11.29
CA THR A 123 -4.28 8.73 11.19
C THR A 123 -2.89 9.17 10.74
N LEU A 124 -1.85 8.68 11.42
CA LEU A 124 -0.45 8.79 11.02
C LEU A 124 0.16 7.38 11.09
N GLY A 125 0.59 6.85 9.97
CA GLY A 125 1.09 5.48 9.91
C GLY A 125 2.18 5.29 8.87
N LEU A 126 2.79 4.11 8.93
CA LEU A 126 3.73 3.61 7.93
C LEU A 126 3.08 2.48 7.15
N HIS A 127 3.36 2.43 5.85
CA HIS A 127 2.92 1.33 4.99
C HIS A 127 3.98 1.03 3.93
N SER A 128 4.03 -0.20 3.47
CA SER A 128 4.75 -0.54 2.26
C SER A 128 3.85 -0.38 1.05
N SER A 129 4.44 -0.11 -0.12
CA SER A 129 3.68 -0.11 -1.37
C SER A 129 3.22 -1.52 -1.69
N ALA A 130 1.91 -1.73 -1.75
CA ALA A 130 1.31 -2.99 -2.12
C ALA A 130 0.17 -2.72 -3.10
N GLY A 131 0.18 -3.40 -4.23
CA GLY A 131 -0.84 -3.30 -5.26
C GLY A 131 -1.77 -4.52 -5.26
N GLY A 132 -2.59 -4.64 -6.29
CA GLY A 132 -3.43 -5.81 -6.52
C GLY A 132 -2.62 -7.09 -6.71
N TYR A 133 -3.22 -8.26 -6.55
CA TYR A 133 -2.53 -9.54 -6.33
C TYR A 133 -1.39 -9.42 -5.31
N GLN A 134 -1.58 -8.64 -4.33
CA GLN A 134 -0.70 -8.18 -3.26
C GLN A 134 0.76 -8.60 -3.37
N SER A 135 1.61 -7.61 -3.55
CA SER A 135 3.05 -7.71 -3.37
C SER A 135 3.42 -6.85 -2.16
N THR A 136 3.95 -7.45 -1.11
CA THR A 136 4.41 -6.72 0.07
C THR A 136 5.89 -6.43 -0.08
N GLY A 137 6.24 -5.14 -0.27
CA GLY A 137 7.61 -4.64 -0.32
C GLY A 137 8.23 -4.44 1.06
N ASP A 138 9.49 -4.03 1.09
CA ASP A 138 10.20 -3.64 2.32
C ASP A 138 10.49 -2.13 2.43
N ASP A 139 9.88 -1.36 1.56
CA ASP A 139 9.85 0.10 1.57
C ASP A 139 8.91 0.64 2.68
N ARG A 140 9.21 1.84 3.16
CA ARG A 140 8.53 2.49 4.29
C ARG A 140 8.02 3.85 3.87
N HIS A 141 6.74 3.93 3.52
CA HIS A 141 6.07 5.17 3.19
C HIS A 141 5.33 5.72 4.39
N VAL A 142 5.28 7.03 4.55
CA VAL A 142 4.49 7.67 5.59
C VAL A 142 3.19 8.17 5.00
N PHE A 143 2.10 7.88 5.66
CA PHE A 143 0.79 8.45 5.37
C PHE A 143 0.29 9.24 6.57
N PHE A 144 -0.21 10.45 6.32
CA PHE A 144 -0.95 11.25 7.27
C PHE A 144 -2.28 11.68 6.66
N GLY A 145 -3.37 11.44 7.39
CA GLY A 145 -4.71 11.80 6.93
C GLY A 145 -5.64 12.26 8.04
N ILE A 146 -6.59 13.10 7.64
CA ILE A 146 -7.75 13.47 8.43
C ILE A 146 -9.01 13.09 7.68
N ASP A 147 -10.08 12.80 8.41
CA ASP A 147 -11.36 12.44 7.80
C ASP A 147 -12.55 13.06 8.56
N ASP A 148 -13.61 13.34 7.85
CA ASP A 148 -14.93 13.75 8.36
C ASP A 148 -16.01 13.23 7.39
N ALA A 149 -15.90 11.95 7.02
CA ALA A 149 -16.77 11.24 6.09
C ALA A 149 -16.84 11.84 4.68
N ARG A 150 -15.88 12.68 4.30
CA ARG A 150 -15.85 13.35 3.00
C ARG A 150 -15.23 12.47 1.92
N LEU A 151 -15.72 12.62 0.72
CA LEU A 151 -15.28 11.88 -0.46
C LEU A 151 -15.21 12.84 -1.64
N SER A 152 -14.07 12.87 -2.35
CA SER A 152 -13.94 13.66 -3.58
C SER A 152 -14.61 12.95 -4.75
N GLU A 153 -14.74 13.66 -5.87
CA GLU A 153 -14.99 13.02 -7.15
C GLU A 153 -13.78 12.19 -7.59
N TRP A 154 -14.04 11.17 -8.41
CA TRP A 154 -13.00 10.41 -9.06
C TRP A 154 -12.30 11.24 -10.13
N THR A 155 -10.98 11.23 -10.10
CA THR A 155 -10.11 11.91 -11.07
C THR A 155 -9.59 10.87 -12.06
N ASP A 156 -9.76 11.11 -13.35
CA ASP A 156 -9.14 10.33 -14.41
C ASP A 156 -7.65 10.70 -14.51
N CYS A 157 -6.78 9.73 -14.27
CA CYS A 157 -5.32 9.84 -14.31
C CYS A 157 -4.72 9.32 -15.62
N GLY A 158 -5.55 9.10 -16.65
CA GLY A 158 -5.12 8.68 -17.97
C GLY A 158 -4.85 7.18 -18.11
N ARG A 159 -4.25 6.84 -19.23
CA ARG A 159 -3.86 5.47 -19.58
C ARG A 159 -2.34 5.39 -19.71
N PRO A 160 -1.66 4.51 -18.97
CA PRO A 160 -0.21 4.33 -19.09
C PRO A 160 0.23 4.02 -20.53
N SER A 161 -0.47 3.11 -21.19
CA SER A 161 -0.22 2.78 -22.59
C SER A 161 -1.45 3.11 -23.45
N PRO A 162 -1.26 3.74 -24.62
CA PRO A 162 -2.38 4.05 -25.52
C PRO A 162 -3.04 2.79 -26.12
N THR A 163 -2.32 1.68 -26.20
CA THR A 163 -2.77 0.43 -26.83
C THR A 163 -3.21 -0.63 -25.83
N SER A 164 -2.69 -0.62 -24.60
CA SER A 164 -3.01 -1.63 -23.60
C SER A 164 -4.44 -1.50 -23.08
N ASN A 165 -5.09 -2.65 -22.94
CA ASN A 165 -6.41 -2.77 -22.31
C ASN A 165 -6.31 -3.12 -20.82
N TYR A 166 -5.12 -3.33 -20.30
CA TYR A 166 -4.94 -3.90 -18.99
C TYR A 166 -3.74 -3.27 -18.29
N VAL A 167 -4.00 -2.39 -17.34
CA VAL A 167 -3.00 -2.09 -16.31
C VAL A 167 -2.94 -3.30 -15.42
N SER A 168 -1.75 -3.83 -15.20
CA SER A 168 -1.58 -5.07 -14.47
C SER A 168 -1.91 -4.92 -12.98
N ASN A 169 -1.87 -6.01 -12.25
CA ASN A 169 -2.20 -6.06 -10.83
C ASN A 169 -1.13 -5.41 -9.93
N SER A 170 -0.42 -4.42 -10.45
CA SER A 170 0.69 -3.79 -9.75
C SER A 170 0.82 -2.30 -10.07
N LEU A 171 0.09 -1.49 -9.34
CA LEU A 171 0.49 -0.10 -9.11
C LEU A 171 1.46 -0.10 -7.93
N THR A 172 2.67 0.43 -8.12
CA THR A 172 3.71 0.43 -7.09
C THR A 172 4.34 1.81 -6.98
N VAL A 173 4.52 2.28 -5.76
CA VAL A 173 5.23 3.54 -5.49
C VAL A 173 6.71 3.23 -5.29
N TYR A 174 7.56 3.94 -6.02
CA TYR A 174 9.02 3.81 -5.92
C TYR A 174 9.68 5.16 -6.11
N ASP A 175 10.57 5.54 -5.19
CA ASP A 175 11.33 6.80 -5.19
C ASP A 175 10.48 8.04 -5.50
N GLY A 176 9.33 8.16 -4.86
CA GLY A 176 8.43 9.30 -4.99
C GLY A 176 7.57 9.32 -6.25
N HIS A 177 7.50 8.21 -6.99
CA HIS A 177 6.72 8.09 -8.21
C HIS A 177 5.85 6.84 -8.22
N LEU A 178 4.69 6.94 -8.91
CA LEU A 178 3.80 5.80 -9.13
C LEU A 178 4.17 5.12 -10.45
N TYR A 179 4.35 3.81 -10.40
CA TYR A 179 4.66 2.94 -11.56
C TYR A 179 3.52 1.98 -11.84
N ALA A 180 3.30 1.68 -13.11
CA ALA A 180 2.29 0.75 -13.60
C ALA A 180 2.90 -0.23 -14.60
N GLY A 181 2.80 -1.52 -14.34
CA GLY A 181 3.04 -2.55 -15.34
C GLY A 181 1.80 -2.70 -16.24
N ILE A 182 2.01 -3.05 -17.50
CA ILE A 182 0.91 -3.31 -18.42
C ILE A 182 0.97 -4.73 -18.96
N ILE A 183 -0.19 -5.22 -19.38
CA ILE A 183 -0.33 -6.44 -20.17
C ILE A 183 -0.95 -6.04 -21.50
N ASP A 184 -0.27 -6.31 -22.59
CA ASP A 184 -0.82 -6.14 -23.92
C ASP A 184 -0.59 -7.40 -24.75
N ALA A 185 -1.67 -8.03 -25.14
CA ALA A 185 -1.62 -9.25 -25.95
C ALA A 185 -1.75 -8.98 -27.46
N ARG A 186 -2.04 -7.74 -27.85
CA ARG A 186 -2.41 -7.38 -29.24
C ARG A 186 -1.24 -6.87 -30.06
N ASP A 187 -0.36 -6.09 -29.43
CA ASP A 187 0.76 -5.42 -30.10
C ASP A 187 2.08 -5.83 -29.45
N GLU A 188 2.94 -6.47 -30.22
CA GLU A 188 4.27 -6.90 -29.78
C GLU A 188 5.13 -5.74 -29.33
N ALA A 189 4.99 -4.57 -29.94
CA ALA A 189 5.73 -3.37 -29.54
C ALA A 189 5.33 -2.85 -28.16
N GLY A 190 4.09 -3.13 -27.71
CA GLY A 190 3.58 -2.73 -26.40
C GLY A 190 3.83 -3.76 -25.27
N TRP A 191 4.39 -4.94 -25.57
CA TRP A 191 4.54 -5.99 -24.57
C TRP A 191 5.50 -5.64 -23.45
N CYS A 192 5.13 -6.03 -22.22
CA CYS A 192 5.98 -5.96 -21.04
C CYS A 192 6.52 -4.56 -20.72
N HIS A 193 5.80 -3.49 -21.04
CA HIS A 193 6.24 -2.15 -20.66
C HIS A 193 5.84 -1.81 -19.22
N VAL A 194 6.64 -0.97 -18.59
CA VAL A 194 6.36 -0.28 -17.33
C VAL A 194 6.29 1.20 -17.59
N TYR A 195 5.33 1.87 -17.00
CA TYR A 195 5.14 3.31 -17.12
C TYR A 195 5.19 3.99 -15.76
N ARG A 196 5.70 5.21 -15.72
CA ARG A 196 5.76 6.08 -14.55
C ARG A 196 4.78 7.23 -14.71
N TYR A 197 3.95 7.46 -13.71
CA TYR A 197 3.01 8.58 -13.67
C TYR A 197 3.75 9.92 -13.58
N ALA A 198 3.38 10.87 -14.43
CA ALA A 198 3.96 12.20 -14.50
C ALA A 198 3.01 13.31 -14.03
N GLY A 199 1.78 12.95 -13.64
CA GLY A 199 0.74 13.86 -13.20
C GLY A 199 -0.34 14.10 -14.26
N GLY A 200 -1.53 14.55 -13.82
CA GLY A 200 -2.66 14.76 -14.72
C GLY A 200 -3.09 13.46 -15.40
N LYS A 201 -2.91 13.37 -16.72
CA LYS A 201 -3.17 12.13 -17.49
C LYS A 201 -1.90 11.58 -18.15
N GLU A 202 -0.74 12.13 -17.77
CA GLU A 202 0.52 11.85 -18.46
C GLU A 202 1.30 10.71 -17.80
N TRP A 203 1.84 9.83 -18.63
CA TRP A 203 2.67 8.70 -18.24
C TRP A 203 3.94 8.66 -19.09
N VAL A 204 5.06 8.34 -18.47
CA VAL A 204 6.37 8.21 -19.10
C VAL A 204 6.71 6.74 -19.25
N ASP A 205 7.05 6.32 -20.45
CA ASP A 205 7.48 4.94 -20.72
C ASP A 205 8.86 4.70 -20.10
N CYS A 206 8.92 3.69 -19.22
CA CYS A 206 10.15 3.21 -18.57
C CYS A 206 10.76 2.00 -19.30
N GLY A 207 10.34 1.75 -20.53
CA GLY A 207 10.89 0.74 -21.42
C GLY A 207 10.29 -0.65 -21.24
N ARG A 208 10.65 -1.50 -22.19
CA ARG A 208 10.27 -2.90 -22.21
C ARG A 208 11.08 -3.71 -21.20
N VAL A 209 10.38 -4.51 -20.39
CA VAL A 209 10.98 -5.42 -19.41
C VAL A 209 11.33 -6.74 -20.11
N GLY A 210 12.60 -6.92 -20.44
CA GLY A 210 13.09 -8.11 -21.13
C GLY A 210 12.88 -8.11 -22.66
N GLN A 211 13.40 -9.14 -23.31
CA GLN A 211 13.38 -9.29 -24.77
C GLN A 211 12.60 -10.53 -25.24
N GLY A 212 12.01 -11.26 -24.32
CA GLY A 212 11.32 -12.52 -24.59
C GLY A 212 9.92 -12.38 -25.21
N LYS A 213 9.20 -13.50 -25.29
CA LYS A 213 7.83 -13.60 -25.81
C LYS A 213 6.76 -13.48 -24.72
N THR A 214 7.10 -13.00 -23.54
CA THR A 214 6.15 -12.64 -22.50
C THR A 214 5.39 -11.38 -22.92
N THR A 215 4.11 -11.30 -22.57
CA THR A 215 3.19 -10.26 -23.08
C THR A 215 2.92 -9.13 -22.09
N GLY A 216 3.36 -9.26 -20.84
CA GLY A 216 3.11 -8.22 -19.85
C GLY A 216 3.96 -8.32 -18.60
N VAL A 217 3.87 -7.29 -17.78
CA VAL A 217 4.40 -7.21 -16.41
C VAL A 217 3.24 -7.33 -15.46
N MET A 218 3.22 -8.37 -14.61
CA MET A 218 2.10 -8.64 -13.72
C MET A 218 2.36 -8.26 -12.26
N ALA A 219 3.61 -8.29 -11.84
CA ALA A 219 4.03 -7.92 -10.49
C ALA A 219 5.10 -6.84 -10.53
N LEU A 220 4.95 -5.81 -9.70
CA LEU A 220 5.96 -4.81 -9.39
C LEU A 220 6.13 -4.75 -7.87
N ILE A 221 7.37 -4.64 -7.38
CA ILE A 221 7.67 -4.56 -5.95
C ILE A 221 8.94 -3.76 -5.72
N VAL A 222 9.01 -3.09 -4.57
CA VAL A 222 10.26 -2.54 -4.05
C VAL A 222 10.88 -3.55 -3.09
N HIS A 223 12.13 -3.90 -3.34
CA HIS A 223 12.92 -4.76 -2.50
C HIS A 223 14.33 -4.18 -2.32
N GLN A 224 14.73 -3.96 -1.07
CA GLN A 224 16.02 -3.35 -0.70
C GLN A 224 16.31 -2.05 -1.48
N GLY A 225 15.28 -1.18 -1.56
CA GLY A 225 15.38 0.12 -2.23
C GLY A 225 15.50 0.05 -3.77
N GLN A 226 15.17 -1.07 -4.41
CA GLN A 226 15.17 -1.26 -5.85
C GLN A 226 13.81 -1.74 -6.34
N LEU A 227 13.38 -1.27 -7.52
CA LEU A 227 12.13 -1.73 -8.15
C LEU A 227 12.39 -3.00 -8.97
N TYR A 228 11.59 -4.03 -8.71
CA TYR A 228 11.61 -5.30 -9.45
C TYR A 228 10.29 -5.53 -10.19
N ALA A 229 10.38 -6.17 -11.36
CA ALA A 229 9.25 -6.51 -12.21
C ALA A 229 9.22 -8.01 -12.52
N GLY A 230 8.07 -8.65 -12.31
CA GLY A 230 7.79 -10.01 -12.74
C GLY A 230 7.03 -10.03 -14.06
N THR A 231 7.56 -10.68 -15.09
CA THR A 231 6.90 -10.79 -16.40
C THR A 231 5.83 -11.88 -16.42
N SER A 232 4.99 -11.86 -17.45
CA SER A 232 3.83 -12.73 -17.56
C SER A 232 3.43 -12.94 -19.01
N THR A 233 2.92 -14.13 -19.35
CA THR A 233 2.22 -14.37 -20.60
C THR A 233 0.72 -14.50 -20.33
N TYR A 234 -0.05 -13.54 -20.81
CA TYR A 234 -1.51 -13.46 -20.63
C TYR A 234 -2.24 -13.54 -21.98
N ASP A 235 -1.71 -14.34 -22.89
CA ASP A 235 -2.28 -14.61 -24.22
C ASP A 235 -2.52 -16.11 -24.36
N TRP A 236 -3.76 -16.52 -24.19
CA TRP A 236 -4.15 -17.93 -24.23
C TRP A 236 -3.89 -18.59 -25.60
N THR A 237 -3.96 -17.83 -26.71
CA THR A 237 -3.63 -18.35 -28.04
C THR A 237 -2.17 -18.75 -28.11
N ARG A 238 -1.28 -17.94 -27.54
CA ARG A 238 0.16 -18.25 -27.43
C ARG A 238 0.43 -19.41 -26.49
N VAL A 239 -0.26 -19.43 -25.35
CA VAL A 239 -0.15 -20.53 -24.38
C VAL A 239 -0.52 -21.85 -25.02
N PHE A 240 -1.67 -21.94 -25.69
CA PHE A 240 -2.11 -23.16 -26.37
C PHE A 240 -1.22 -23.57 -27.55
N SER A 241 -0.58 -22.61 -28.21
CA SER A 241 0.34 -22.89 -29.32
C SER A 241 1.78 -23.14 -28.89
N GLY A 242 2.10 -23.05 -27.59
CA GLY A 242 3.46 -23.16 -27.04
C GLY A 242 4.41 -22.04 -27.47
N LYS A 243 3.89 -20.92 -27.96
CA LYS A 243 4.67 -19.78 -28.47
C LYS A 243 4.88 -18.73 -27.39
N TYR A 244 5.43 -19.11 -26.26
CA TYR A 244 5.75 -18.22 -25.15
C TYR A 244 7.10 -18.58 -24.53
N ASP A 245 7.68 -17.63 -23.80
CA ASP A 245 8.81 -17.88 -22.93
C ASP A 245 8.35 -17.98 -21.47
N HIS A 246 9.09 -18.68 -20.63
CA HIS A 246 8.86 -18.66 -19.20
C HIS A 246 9.14 -17.26 -18.64
N SER A 247 8.36 -16.88 -17.64
CA SER A 247 8.46 -15.58 -17.01
C SER A 247 9.75 -15.41 -16.20
N ARG A 248 10.25 -14.19 -16.16
CA ARG A 248 11.50 -13.80 -15.52
C ARG A 248 11.27 -12.60 -14.61
N VAL A 249 12.17 -12.39 -13.68
CA VAL A 249 12.22 -11.19 -12.85
C VAL A 249 13.30 -10.26 -13.36
N TYR A 250 13.02 -8.97 -13.37
CA TYR A 250 13.95 -7.93 -13.78
C TYR A 250 14.04 -6.83 -12.71
N ARG A 251 15.20 -6.20 -12.59
CA ARG A 251 15.43 -5.04 -11.73
C ARG A 251 15.55 -3.78 -12.58
N TYR A 252 14.90 -2.70 -12.14
CA TYR A 252 14.96 -1.40 -12.80
C TYR A 252 16.25 -0.67 -12.48
N GLU A 253 16.92 -0.16 -13.51
CA GLU A 253 18.18 0.59 -13.40
C GLU A 253 18.00 2.10 -13.70
N GLY A 254 16.76 2.52 -13.97
CA GLY A 254 16.44 3.88 -14.38
C GLY A 254 16.26 4.05 -15.88
N GLY A 255 15.61 5.14 -16.27
CA GLY A 255 15.29 5.43 -17.67
C GLY A 255 14.44 4.33 -18.29
N THR A 256 15.01 3.62 -19.27
CA THR A 256 14.36 2.47 -19.95
C THR A 256 15.14 1.15 -19.75
N THR A 257 16.03 1.09 -18.75
CA THR A 257 16.97 -0.02 -18.57
C THR A 257 16.49 -0.98 -17.47
N TRP A 258 16.52 -2.27 -17.80
CA TRP A 258 16.14 -3.37 -16.90
C TRP A 258 17.20 -4.47 -16.93
N THR A 259 17.66 -4.88 -15.75
CA THR A 259 18.62 -5.99 -15.56
C THR A 259 17.89 -7.29 -15.30
N ASP A 260 18.22 -8.33 -16.05
CA ASP A 260 17.67 -9.67 -15.88
C ASP A 260 18.15 -10.30 -14.57
N CYS A 261 17.22 -10.64 -13.70
CA CYS A 261 17.41 -11.32 -12.43
C CYS A 261 17.10 -12.83 -12.48
N GLY A 262 16.83 -13.37 -13.66
CA GLY A 262 16.66 -14.81 -13.85
C GLY A 262 15.19 -15.27 -13.84
N GLN A 263 15.05 -16.59 -13.94
CA GLN A 263 13.79 -17.29 -14.09
C GLN A 263 13.46 -18.08 -12.82
N PRO A 264 12.42 -17.70 -12.06
CA PRO A 264 11.97 -18.47 -10.90
C PRO A 264 11.17 -19.70 -11.35
N GLY A 265 11.86 -20.78 -11.67
CA GLY A 265 11.24 -22.01 -12.16
C GLY A 265 10.63 -21.89 -13.58
N GLU A 266 9.67 -22.74 -13.89
CA GLU A 266 8.98 -22.78 -15.19
C GLU A 266 7.63 -22.07 -15.10
N MET A 267 7.62 -20.80 -14.69
CA MET A 267 6.39 -20.03 -14.56
C MET A 267 5.99 -19.42 -15.90
N LEU A 268 4.71 -19.58 -16.25
CA LEU A 268 4.07 -18.84 -17.34
C LEU A 268 3.79 -17.39 -16.94
N ARG A 269 3.40 -17.19 -15.69
CA ARG A 269 3.09 -15.89 -15.11
C ARG A 269 3.71 -15.79 -13.72
N ILE A 270 4.42 -14.71 -13.45
CA ILE A 270 4.78 -14.30 -12.09
C ILE A 270 3.63 -13.40 -11.62
N ASN A 271 2.71 -13.97 -10.84
CA ASN A 271 1.50 -13.26 -10.39
C ASN A 271 1.82 -12.28 -9.26
N CYS A 272 2.72 -12.64 -8.37
CA CYS A 272 3.07 -11.85 -7.19
C CYS A 272 4.55 -11.99 -6.84
N LEU A 273 5.07 -10.93 -6.26
CA LEU A 273 6.38 -10.85 -5.62
C LEU A 273 6.19 -10.44 -4.16
N ALA A 274 7.04 -10.88 -3.25
CA ALA A 274 6.99 -10.47 -1.85
C ALA A 274 8.40 -10.36 -1.27
N THR A 275 8.58 -9.44 -0.33
CA THR A 275 9.76 -9.37 0.52
C THR A 275 9.41 -9.94 1.89
N PHE A 276 10.21 -10.87 2.37
CA PHE A 276 10.08 -11.45 3.71
C PHE A 276 11.45 -11.92 4.21
N GLY A 277 11.78 -11.64 5.47
CA GLY A 277 13.06 -11.99 6.06
C GLY A 277 14.26 -11.42 5.29
N GLY A 278 14.10 -10.25 4.66
CA GLY A 278 15.14 -9.59 3.84
C GLY A 278 15.42 -10.26 2.49
N LYS A 279 14.58 -11.18 2.03
CA LYS A 279 14.69 -11.88 0.75
C LYS A 279 13.50 -11.61 -0.15
N LEU A 280 13.73 -11.69 -1.47
CA LEU A 280 12.69 -11.54 -2.49
C LEU A 280 12.13 -12.92 -2.88
N TYR A 281 10.81 -13.04 -2.88
CA TYR A 281 10.08 -14.25 -3.25
C TYR A 281 9.24 -14.00 -4.50
N ALA A 282 9.10 -15.04 -5.34
CA ALA A 282 8.25 -15.03 -6.53
C ALA A 282 7.26 -16.18 -6.50
N GLY A 283 6.00 -15.87 -6.74
CA GLY A 283 4.90 -16.82 -6.87
C GLY A 283 4.14 -16.62 -8.17
N GLY A 284 3.63 -17.72 -8.71
CA GLY A 284 2.92 -17.67 -9.98
C GLY A 284 2.47 -19.02 -10.47
N ASP A 285 2.00 -19.09 -11.69
CA ASP A 285 1.47 -20.31 -12.29
C ASP A 285 2.26 -20.76 -13.54
N ARG A 286 2.06 -22.03 -13.89
CA ARG A 286 2.67 -22.67 -15.07
C ARG A 286 1.75 -22.66 -16.30
N GLY A 287 0.55 -22.11 -16.16
CA GLY A 287 -0.46 -22.20 -17.22
C GLY A 287 -1.04 -23.60 -17.40
N MET A 288 -1.29 -23.99 -18.64
CA MET A 288 -1.86 -25.30 -18.96
C MET A 288 -0.84 -26.43 -18.80
N PRO A 289 -1.28 -27.63 -18.40
CA PRO A 289 -0.40 -28.80 -18.41
C PRO A 289 0.07 -29.14 -19.83
N PRO A 290 1.19 -29.88 -19.98
CA PRO A 290 1.69 -30.31 -21.27
C PRO A 290 0.64 -31.03 -22.10
N PRO A 291 0.73 -30.99 -23.44
CA PRO A 291 -0.18 -31.72 -24.32
C PRO A 291 -0.27 -33.20 -23.95
N GLY A 292 -1.48 -33.67 -23.74
CA GLY A 292 -1.77 -35.06 -23.32
C GLY A 292 -1.89 -35.29 -21.83
N GLU A 293 -1.52 -34.30 -20.98
CA GLU A 293 -1.73 -34.32 -19.54
C GLU A 293 -3.00 -33.52 -19.18
N LYS A 294 -3.86 -34.08 -18.32
CA LYS A 294 -5.03 -33.36 -17.80
C LYS A 294 -4.71 -32.47 -16.60
N GLN A 295 -3.59 -32.73 -15.94
CA GLN A 295 -3.11 -32.01 -14.76
C GLN A 295 -1.57 -32.03 -14.73
N TRP A 296 -0.98 -31.09 -14.02
CA TRP A 296 0.45 -31.05 -13.72
C TRP A 296 0.82 -32.17 -12.71
N THR A 297 0.75 -33.43 -13.14
CA THR A 297 1.06 -34.59 -12.30
C THR A 297 2.56 -34.63 -11.95
N GLY A 298 2.87 -34.85 -10.66
CA GLY A 298 4.26 -34.99 -10.19
C GLY A 298 5.10 -33.72 -10.17
N ARG A 299 4.55 -32.58 -10.53
CA ARG A 299 5.26 -31.28 -10.52
C ARG A 299 4.50 -30.26 -9.68
N PRO A 300 4.63 -30.29 -8.34
CA PRO A 300 3.93 -29.33 -7.49
C PRO A 300 4.38 -27.91 -7.81
N TYR A 301 3.44 -26.95 -7.75
CA TYR A 301 3.77 -25.53 -7.79
C TYR A 301 4.65 -25.19 -6.60
N ARG A 302 5.53 -24.21 -6.78
CA ARG A 302 6.48 -23.76 -5.76
C ARG A 302 6.57 -22.26 -5.74
N ILE A 303 6.87 -21.72 -4.58
CA ILE A 303 7.33 -20.36 -4.43
C ILE A 303 8.86 -20.40 -4.46
N PHE A 304 9.44 -19.44 -5.12
CA PHE A 304 10.88 -19.35 -5.30
C PHE A 304 11.44 -18.15 -4.54
N VAL A 305 12.66 -18.31 -4.04
CA VAL A 305 13.43 -17.26 -3.37
C VAL A 305 14.64 -16.88 -4.22
N TYR A 306 14.88 -15.57 -4.32
CA TYR A 306 16.01 -15.01 -5.06
C TYR A 306 17.32 -15.17 -4.28
N GLU A 307 18.32 -15.72 -4.93
CA GLU A 307 19.65 -15.96 -4.36
C GLU A 307 20.72 -15.00 -4.91
N GLY A 308 20.31 -14.02 -5.71
CA GLY A 308 21.21 -13.06 -6.35
C GLY A 308 21.62 -13.43 -7.78
N GLY A 309 22.06 -12.43 -8.54
CA GLY A 309 22.40 -12.57 -9.96
C GLY A 309 21.19 -13.02 -10.79
N THR A 310 21.23 -14.26 -11.31
CA THR A 310 20.09 -14.86 -12.03
C THR A 310 19.60 -16.16 -11.35
N LYS A 311 19.95 -16.38 -10.08
CA LYS A 311 19.71 -17.64 -9.38
C LYS A 311 18.46 -17.56 -8.50
N TRP A 312 17.64 -18.61 -8.60
CA TRP A 312 16.44 -18.82 -7.78
C TRP A 312 16.43 -20.25 -7.24
N SER A 313 16.00 -20.42 -6.02
CA SER A 313 15.80 -21.72 -5.39
C SER A 313 14.36 -21.85 -4.88
N VAL A 314 13.91 -23.07 -4.60
CA VAL A 314 12.60 -23.33 -4.01
C VAL A 314 12.61 -22.82 -2.56
N ALA A 315 11.60 -22.04 -2.19
CA ALA A 315 11.47 -21.49 -0.85
C ALA A 315 10.93 -22.53 0.14
N GLY A 316 11.80 -23.05 0.98
CA GLY A 316 11.45 -23.94 2.08
C GLY A 316 10.86 -25.29 1.69
N SER A 317 10.34 -26.01 2.67
CA SER A 317 9.65 -27.29 2.51
C SER A 317 8.13 -27.13 2.68
N PHE A 318 7.36 -27.89 1.88
CA PHE A 318 5.90 -27.91 1.93
C PHE A 318 5.39 -29.16 2.65
N PRO A 319 4.26 -29.09 3.36
CA PRO A 319 3.64 -30.27 3.94
C PRO A 319 3.16 -31.22 2.84
N PRO A 320 3.10 -32.54 3.10
CA PRO A 320 2.63 -33.51 2.12
C PRO A 320 1.16 -33.40 1.78
N GLU A 321 0.37 -32.80 2.67
CA GLU A 321 -1.08 -32.61 2.52
C GLU A 321 -1.52 -31.26 3.09
N PRO A 322 -2.59 -30.62 2.51
CA PRO A 322 -3.32 -31.04 1.32
C PRO A 322 -2.47 -30.98 0.07
N PRO A 323 -2.89 -31.64 -1.05
CA PRO A 323 -2.13 -31.62 -2.29
C PRO A 323 -1.80 -30.19 -2.67
N THR A 324 -0.51 -29.91 -2.76
CA THR A 324 0.01 -28.55 -2.93
C THR A 324 0.05 -28.18 -4.40
N SER A 325 -1.09 -27.87 -5.01
CA SER A 325 -1.09 -27.03 -6.20
C SER A 325 -1.09 -25.57 -5.74
N LEU A 326 0.07 -25.02 -5.49
CA LEU A 326 0.27 -23.63 -5.11
C LEU A 326 0.74 -22.84 -6.31
N TYR A 327 -0.17 -22.15 -6.96
CA TYR A 327 0.18 -21.01 -7.81
C TYR A 327 -0.46 -19.76 -7.23
N PRO A 328 0.21 -19.11 -6.29
CA PRO A 328 -0.39 -17.99 -5.59
C PRO A 328 -0.70 -16.85 -6.55
N HIS A 329 -1.89 -16.29 -6.41
CA HIS A 329 -2.22 -15.01 -7.01
C HIS A 329 -1.77 -13.85 -6.13
N ALA A 330 -1.71 -14.07 -4.82
CA ALA A 330 -1.30 -13.07 -3.84
C ALA A 330 -0.36 -13.66 -2.79
N MET A 331 0.55 -12.83 -2.31
CA MET A 331 1.35 -13.05 -1.11
C MET A 331 1.25 -11.84 -0.19
N ALA A 332 1.17 -12.05 1.11
CA ALA A 332 1.15 -10.99 2.11
C ALA A 332 1.97 -11.40 3.34
N VAL A 333 2.61 -10.43 3.96
CA VAL A 333 3.29 -10.63 5.25
C VAL A 333 2.35 -10.23 6.38
N HIS A 334 2.27 -11.06 7.41
CA HIS A 334 1.44 -10.82 8.57
C HIS A 334 1.94 -11.66 9.76
N ASP A 335 2.03 -11.06 10.94
CA ASP A 335 2.49 -11.70 12.17
C ASP A 335 3.83 -12.46 12.02
N GLY A 336 4.79 -11.87 11.31
CA GLY A 336 6.11 -12.45 11.11
C GLY A 336 6.12 -13.69 10.23
N LYS A 337 5.14 -13.85 9.33
CA LYS A 337 5.03 -14.94 8.37
C LYS A 337 4.65 -14.43 7.00
N LEU A 338 5.10 -15.12 5.95
CA LEU A 338 4.67 -14.90 4.58
C LEU A 338 3.51 -15.84 4.25
N TYR A 339 2.35 -15.27 3.93
CA TYR A 339 1.17 -16.02 3.50
C TYR A 339 1.07 -16.03 1.99
N ALA A 340 0.70 -17.17 1.43
CA ALA A 340 0.47 -17.34 0.01
C ALA A 340 -0.72 -18.26 -0.25
N GLY A 341 -1.57 -17.93 -1.21
CA GLY A 341 -2.81 -18.67 -1.39
C GLY A 341 -3.28 -18.89 -2.82
N TYR A 342 -3.83 -20.12 -3.05
CA TYR A 342 -4.69 -20.52 -4.17
C TYR A 342 -4.96 -22.04 -4.16
N PRO A 343 -6.17 -22.51 -3.99
CA PRO A 343 -7.22 -21.96 -3.14
C PRO A 343 -6.82 -22.07 -1.66
N ASN A 344 -5.89 -23.00 -1.36
CA ASN A 344 -5.36 -23.21 -0.03
C ASN A 344 -4.36 -22.12 0.33
N VAL A 345 -4.44 -21.61 1.55
CA VAL A 345 -3.46 -20.65 2.06
C VAL A 345 -2.42 -21.38 2.90
N PHE A 346 -1.18 -21.03 2.71
CA PHE A 346 -0.04 -21.52 3.48
C PHE A 346 0.69 -20.35 4.10
N ALA A 347 1.27 -20.57 5.28
CA ALA A 347 2.07 -19.63 6.03
C ALA A 347 3.52 -20.12 6.10
N PHE A 348 4.47 -19.27 5.74
CA PHE A 348 5.89 -19.55 5.74
C PHE A 348 6.61 -18.88 6.90
N ASP A 349 7.38 -19.61 7.65
CA ASP A 349 8.14 -19.13 8.81
C ASP A 349 9.63 -18.80 8.50
N GLY A 350 10.01 -18.85 7.23
CA GLY A 350 11.40 -18.72 6.77
C GLY A 350 12.08 -20.06 6.48
N GLN A 351 11.49 -21.18 6.89
CA GLN A 351 12.04 -22.53 6.70
C GLN A 351 11.04 -23.51 6.07
N LYS A 352 9.80 -23.50 6.57
CA LYS A 352 8.74 -24.41 6.14
C LYS A 352 7.42 -23.68 5.92
N TRP A 353 6.60 -24.25 5.07
CA TRP A 353 5.23 -23.86 4.84
C TRP A 353 4.28 -24.71 5.68
N ASP A 354 3.46 -24.09 6.51
CA ASP A 354 2.38 -24.73 7.25
C ASP A 354 1.03 -24.41 6.60
N PHE A 355 0.13 -25.39 6.56
CA PHE A 355 -1.22 -25.17 5.99
C PHE A 355 -2.05 -24.28 6.92
N ALA A 356 -2.44 -23.12 6.42
CA ALA A 356 -3.24 -22.11 7.12
C ALA A 356 -4.73 -22.17 6.79
N GLY A 357 -5.19 -23.24 6.14
CA GLY A 357 -6.60 -23.47 5.82
C GLY A 357 -6.99 -23.06 4.41
N THR A 358 -8.26 -23.30 4.09
CA THR A 358 -8.89 -22.89 2.83
C THR A 358 -9.99 -21.88 3.18
N PRO A 359 -9.91 -20.62 2.70
CA PRO A 359 -10.90 -19.60 3.00
C PRO A 359 -12.20 -19.83 2.21
N VAL A 360 -12.97 -20.82 2.60
CA VAL A 360 -14.21 -21.23 1.89
C VAL A 360 -15.38 -20.29 2.15
N GLY A 361 -15.42 -19.64 3.33
CA GLY A 361 -16.57 -18.83 3.74
C GLY A 361 -17.89 -19.58 3.59
N ASP A 362 -18.95 -18.86 3.29
CA ASP A 362 -20.29 -19.40 2.99
C ASP A 362 -20.47 -19.74 1.51
N THR A 363 -19.39 -19.98 0.77
CA THR A 363 -19.44 -20.34 -0.64
C THR A 363 -20.24 -21.63 -0.83
N PRO A 364 -21.22 -21.67 -1.77
CA PRO A 364 -21.99 -22.86 -2.10
C PRO A 364 -21.12 -24.06 -2.46
N LEU A 365 -21.57 -25.28 -2.08
CA LEU A 365 -20.79 -26.51 -2.25
C LEU A 365 -20.35 -26.73 -3.70
N GLU A 366 -21.23 -26.43 -4.65
CA GLU A 366 -20.98 -26.58 -6.09
C GLU A 366 -19.88 -25.65 -6.63
N LEU A 367 -19.63 -24.52 -5.93
CA LEU A 367 -18.61 -23.54 -6.30
C LEU A 367 -17.27 -23.76 -5.59
N LYS A 368 -17.24 -24.56 -4.50
CA LYS A 368 -16.02 -24.83 -3.73
C LYS A 368 -14.87 -25.40 -4.56
N PRO A 369 -15.07 -26.28 -5.56
CA PRO A 369 -13.97 -26.76 -6.39
C PRO A 369 -13.30 -25.67 -7.24
N SER A 370 -13.97 -24.53 -7.43
CA SER A 370 -13.50 -23.40 -8.23
C SER A 370 -12.91 -22.27 -7.39
N LEU A 371 -12.83 -22.42 -6.07
CA LEU A 371 -12.33 -21.37 -5.18
C LEU A 371 -10.92 -20.90 -5.51
N GLN A 372 -10.73 -19.59 -5.45
CA GLN A 372 -9.44 -18.94 -5.63
C GLN A 372 -9.29 -17.77 -4.65
N VAL A 373 -8.11 -17.65 -4.06
CA VAL A 373 -7.67 -16.45 -3.34
C VAL A 373 -6.99 -15.53 -4.33
N HIS A 374 -7.57 -14.38 -4.60
CA HIS A 374 -7.04 -13.42 -5.57
C HIS A 374 -6.30 -12.25 -4.94
N SER A 375 -6.63 -11.90 -3.71
CA SER A 375 -5.95 -10.83 -2.97
C SER A 375 -5.81 -11.18 -1.49
N LEU A 376 -4.75 -10.68 -0.86
CA LEU A 376 -4.49 -10.75 0.58
C LEU A 376 -4.10 -9.35 1.05
N ALA A 377 -4.61 -8.91 2.18
CA ALA A 377 -4.25 -7.63 2.80
C ALA A 377 -4.40 -7.71 4.31
N VAL A 378 -3.81 -6.76 5.03
CA VAL A 378 -4.01 -6.61 6.46
C VAL A 378 -4.92 -5.42 6.75
N PHE A 379 -5.87 -5.60 7.65
CA PHE A 379 -6.76 -4.58 8.13
C PHE A 379 -7.11 -4.83 9.60
N ARG A 380 -6.92 -3.81 10.44
CA ARG A 380 -7.12 -3.89 11.91
C ARG A 380 -6.40 -5.08 12.55
N GLY A 381 -5.15 -5.33 12.12
CA GLY A 381 -4.36 -6.44 12.63
C GLY A 381 -4.87 -7.83 12.24
N LYS A 382 -5.62 -7.94 11.14
CA LYS A 382 -6.14 -9.21 10.63
C LYS A 382 -5.80 -9.40 9.17
N LEU A 383 -5.36 -10.60 8.83
CA LEU A 383 -5.17 -11.00 7.43
C LEU A 383 -6.53 -11.25 6.77
N ILE A 384 -6.76 -10.57 5.66
CA ILE A 384 -8.01 -10.62 4.90
C ILE A 384 -7.74 -11.19 3.51
N ALA A 385 -8.58 -12.11 3.05
CA ALA A 385 -8.54 -12.68 1.71
C ALA A 385 -9.74 -12.22 0.88
N GLY A 386 -9.47 -11.80 -0.36
CA GLY A 386 -10.48 -11.56 -1.40
C GLY A 386 -10.58 -12.76 -2.34
N MET A 387 -11.81 -13.23 -2.55
CA MET A 387 -12.11 -14.53 -3.15
C MET A 387 -12.75 -14.42 -4.53
N TRP A 388 -12.64 -15.49 -5.31
CA TRP A 388 -13.44 -15.87 -6.47
C TRP A 388 -14.11 -17.23 -6.15
N PRO A 389 -15.33 -17.60 -6.61
CA PRO A 389 -16.12 -16.94 -7.67
C PRO A 389 -17.21 -15.98 -7.17
N GLU A 390 -17.33 -15.66 -5.90
CA GLU A 390 -18.44 -14.87 -5.37
C GLU A 390 -18.01 -13.52 -4.74
N ALA A 391 -16.81 -13.03 -5.01
CA ALA A 391 -16.27 -11.82 -4.40
C ALA A 391 -16.49 -11.75 -2.87
N ARG A 392 -16.21 -12.86 -2.17
CA ARG A 392 -16.28 -12.92 -0.72
C ARG A 392 -15.03 -12.33 -0.10
N VAL A 393 -15.20 -11.69 1.03
CA VAL A 393 -14.12 -11.25 1.91
C VAL A 393 -14.09 -12.19 3.11
N VAL A 394 -12.93 -12.78 3.37
CA VAL A 394 -12.75 -13.79 4.40
C VAL A 394 -11.56 -13.41 5.29
N GLU A 395 -11.76 -13.40 6.60
CA GLU A 395 -10.76 -13.03 7.61
C GLU A 395 -10.11 -14.26 8.22
N TYR A 396 -8.80 -14.25 8.32
CA TYR A 396 -8.04 -15.30 9.01
C TYR A 396 -8.20 -15.20 10.53
N ALA A 397 -8.68 -16.29 11.14
CA ALA A 397 -8.90 -16.39 12.59
C ALA A 397 -7.86 -17.25 13.32
N GLY A 398 -6.76 -17.59 12.63
CA GLY A 398 -5.68 -18.42 13.18
C GLY A 398 -5.86 -19.92 12.93
N GLY A 399 -4.75 -20.66 12.98
CA GLY A 399 -4.72 -22.09 12.72
C GLY A 399 -5.13 -22.42 11.28
N ARG A 400 -6.33 -22.96 11.08
CA ARG A 400 -6.91 -23.25 9.75
C ARG A 400 -8.27 -22.59 9.56
N ASN A 401 -8.60 -21.63 10.43
CA ASN A 401 -9.93 -21.06 10.50
C ASN A 401 -10.01 -19.73 9.75
N TRP A 402 -11.08 -19.58 8.99
CA TRP A 402 -11.42 -18.37 8.25
C TRP A 402 -12.88 -18.00 8.53
N ILE A 403 -13.13 -16.70 8.75
CA ILE A 403 -14.45 -16.15 9.06
C ILE A 403 -14.92 -15.35 7.86
N ASP A 404 -16.11 -15.67 7.36
CA ASP A 404 -16.74 -14.92 6.27
C ASP A 404 -17.16 -13.52 6.75
N ARG A 405 -16.74 -12.48 6.05
CA ARG A 405 -17.09 -11.06 6.28
C ARG A 405 -18.04 -10.53 5.22
N GLY A 406 -18.67 -11.43 4.47
CA GLY A 406 -19.68 -11.11 3.47
C GLY A 406 -19.14 -10.99 2.06
N ARG A 407 -20.04 -10.63 1.16
CA ARG A 407 -19.83 -10.57 -0.28
C ARG A 407 -19.91 -9.12 -0.76
N LEU A 408 -19.09 -8.76 -1.77
CA LEU A 408 -19.21 -7.49 -2.47
C LEU A 408 -20.35 -7.54 -3.49
N GLY A 409 -21.55 -7.13 -3.06
CA GLY A 409 -22.71 -7.05 -3.96
C GLY A 409 -22.91 -8.30 -4.82
N ASP A 410 -22.97 -8.11 -6.13
CA ASP A 410 -23.04 -9.14 -7.16
C ASP A 410 -21.70 -9.40 -7.86
N GLY A 411 -20.61 -8.93 -7.29
CA GLY A 411 -19.25 -9.20 -7.76
C GLY A 411 -18.92 -10.69 -7.81
N THR A 412 -17.94 -11.03 -8.64
CA THR A 412 -17.47 -12.41 -8.78
C THR A 412 -16.08 -12.64 -8.23
N GLU A 413 -15.22 -11.58 -8.17
CA GLU A 413 -13.83 -11.72 -7.79
C GLU A 413 -13.34 -10.42 -7.13
N ILE A 414 -12.48 -10.52 -6.12
CA ILE A 414 -11.82 -9.38 -5.49
C ILE A 414 -10.33 -9.43 -5.83
N ASN A 415 -9.90 -8.55 -6.74
CA ASN A 415 -8.52 -8.51 -7.20
C ASN A 415 -7.61 -7.61 -6.38
N ALA A 416 -8.18 -6.63 -5.70
CA ALA A 416 -7.40 -5.67 -4.94
C ALA A 416 -8.04 -5.39 -3.58
N LEU A 417 -7.24 -5.32 -2.55
CA LEU A 417 -7.61 -4.95 -1.18
C LEU A 417 -6.57 -3.96 -0.65
N THR A 418 -6.99 -2.93 0.07
CA THR A 418 -6.06 -1.99 0.72
C THR A 418 -6.71 -1.21 1.85
N ALA A 419 -5.92 -0.87 2.87
CA ALA A 419 -6.28 0.13 3.88
C ALA A 419 -5.85 1.53 3.40
N TYR A 420 -6.73 2.52 3.53
CA TYR A 420 -6.44 3.90 3.21
C TYR A 420 -7.25 4.85 4.08
N ASN A 421 -6.55 5.76 4.75
CA ASN A 421 -7.11 6.81 5.61
C ASN A 421 -8.21 6.27 6.55
N GLY A 422 -7.86 5.28 7.37
CA GLY A 422 -8.75 4.68 8.37
C GLY A 422 -9.88 3.80 7.83
N LYS A 423 -9.85 3.44 6.53
CA LYS A 423 -10.92 2.65 5.89
C LYS A 423 -10.33 1.53 5.03
N PHE A 424 -11.12 0.49 4.80
CA PHE A 424 -10.74 -0.64 3.97
C PHE A 424 -11.47 -0.61 2.62
N TYR A 425 -10.75 -0.86 1.55
CA TYR A 425 -11.25 -0.79 0.18
C TYR A 425 -11.01 -2.09 -0.56
N ALA A 426 -11.94 -2.43 -1.44
CA ALA A 426 -11.87 -3.60 -2.31
C ALA A 426 -12.15 -3.22 -3.77
N GLY A 427 -11.41 -3.84 -4.67
CA GLY A 427 -11.59 -3.74 -6.11
C GLY A 427 -12.06 -5.06 -6.68
N ALA A 428 -13.17 -5.05 -7.44
CA ALA A 428 -13.83 -6.26 -7.91
C ALA A 428 -14.10 -6.28 -9.41
N ILE A 429 -14.45 -7.46 -9.91
CA ILE A 429 -15.05 -7.71 -11.24
C ILE A 429 -16.52 -8.11 -11.07
N PRO A 430 -17.37 -8.03 -12.11
CA PRO A 430 -17.07 -7.81 -13.54
C PRO A 430 -17.13 -6.35 -14.02
N ARG A 431 -17.42 -5.40 -13.14
CA ARG A 431 -17.72 -4.01 -13.54
C ARG A 431 -16.61 -3.01 -13.22
N GLY A 432 -15.43 -3.49 -12.81
CA GLY A 432 -14.39 -2.60 -12.30
C GLY A 432 -14.91 -1.78 -11.13
N GLU A 433 -15.45 -2.45 -10.10
CA GLU A 433 -16.09 -1.80 -8.96
C GLU A 433 -15.10 -1.57 -7.85
N VAL A 434 -15.09 -0.34 -7.31
CA VAL A 434 -14.41 -0.02 -6.04
C VAL A 434 -15.47 0.12 -4.96
N SER A 435 -15.33 -0.67 -3.90
CA SER A 435 -16.17 -0.62 -2.70
C SER A 435 -15.35 -0.29 -1.46
N ARG A 436 -16.00 0.32 -0.47
CA ARG A 436 -15.46 0.63 0.85
C ARG A 436 -16.20 -0.17 1.90
N PHE A 437 -15.47 -0.70 2.88
CA PHE A 437 -16.07 -1.33 4.05
C PHE A 437 -16.52 -0.29 5.06
N ASP A 438 -17.80 -0.30 5.41
CA ASP A 438 -18.44 0.54 6.42
C ASP A 438 -19.00 -0.37 7.51
N ASP A 439 -18.43 -0.35 8.72
CA ASP A 439 -18.69 -1.31 9.81
C ASP A 439 -20.18 -1.65 10.05
N ALA A 440 -21.05 -0.65 9.95
CA ALA A 440 -22.47 -0.85 10.21
C ALA A 440 -23.26 -1.30 8.97
N ALA A 441 -22.81 -0.93 7.78
CA ALA A 441 -23.50 -1.14 6.50
C ALA A 441 -22.88 -2.25 5.64
N GLY A 442 -21.74 -2.81 6.07
CA GLY A 442 -20.96 -3.74 5.26
C GLY A 442 -20.25 -3.02 4.10
N TRP A 443 -20.35 -3.53 2.90
CA TRP A 443 -19.68 -2.97 1.72
C TRP A 443 -20.53 -1.93 1.00
N THR A 444 -20.00 -0.72 0.83
CA THR A 444 -20.61 0.38 0.07
C THR A 444 -19.89 0.55 -1.26
N SER A 445 -20.61 0.41 -2.37
CA SER A 445 -20.08 0.71 -3.71
C SER A 445 -19.81 2.20 -3.86
N LEU A 446 -18.58 2.56 -4.23
CA LEU A 446 -18.17 3.95 -4.47
C LEU A 446 -18.18 4.29 -5.95
N LYS A 447 -17.81 3.35 -6.80
CA LYS A 447 -17.73 3.53 -8.25
C LYS A 447 -17.75 2.19 -8.97
N MET A 448 -18.55 2.12 -10.02
CA MET A 448 -18.47 1.13 -11.08
C MET A 448 -17.93 1.85 -12.32
N PHE A 449 -16.76 1.46 -12.79
CA PHE A 449 -16.14 2.09 -13.96
C PHE A 449 -16.80 1.65 -15.27
N PHE A 450 -17.39 0.48 -15.28
CA PHE A 450 -18.11 -0.04 -16.43
C PHE A 450 -19.31 -0.89 -15.99
N SER A 451 -20.45 -0.69 -16.65
CA SER A 451 -21.64 -1.55 -16.51
C SER A 451 -22.12 -1.93 -17.90
N PRO A 452 -21.95 -3.20 -18.30
CA PRO A 452 -22.40 -3.64 -19.63
C PRO A 452 -23.93 -3.50 -19.79
N SER A 453 -24.37 -3.20 -21.00
CA SER A 453 -25.78 -3.16 -21.33
C SER A 453 -26.43 -4.54 -21.10
N GLY A 454 -27.60 -4.56 -20.46
CA GLY A 454 -28.28 -5.81 -20.10
C GLY A 454 -27.81 -6.45 -18.79
N TRP A 455 -26.84 -5.85 -18.09
CA TRP A 455 -26.53 -6.24 -16.73
C TRP A 455 -27.66 -5.84 -15.79
N ALA A 456 -28.24 -6.81 -15.10
CA ALA A 456 -29.11 -6.55 -13.97
C ALA A 456 -28.42 -7.11 -12.71
N PRO A 457 -28.20 -6.28 -11.66
CA PRO A 457 -27.68 -6.78 -10.42
C PRO A 457 -28.61 -7.86 -9.87
N GLY A 458 -28.04 -9.03 -9.58
CA GLY A 458 -28.74 -10.08 -8.85
C GLY A 458 -28.64 -9.83 -7.34
N PRO A 459 -29.51 -10.48 -6.52
CA PRO A 459 -29.33 -10.47 -5.09
C PRO A 459 -27.94 -11.06 -4.74
N ALA A 460 -27.32 -10.57 -3.65
CA ALA A 460 -26.02 -11.05 -3.17
C ALA A 460 -25.94 -12.57 -2.94
N THR A 461 -27.08 -13.23 -2.85
CA THR A 461 -27.24 -14.70 -2.71
C THR A 461 -27.47 -15.41 -4.04
N ALA A 462 -27.59 -14.69 -5.18
CA ALA A 462 -27.78 -15.34 -6.47
C ALA A 462 -26.48 -16.07 -6.87
N PRO A 463 -26.58 -17.27 -7.48
CA PRO A 463 -25.41 -17.93 -8.03
C PRO A 463 -24.76 -17.04 -9.10
N VAL A 464 -23.43 -17.08 -9.15
CA VAL A 464 -22.64 -16.38 -10.15
C VAL A 464 -23.16 -16.76 -11.54
N ARG A 465 -23.59 -15.77 -12.33
CA ARG A 465 -24.02 -16.02 -13.69
C ARG A 465 -22.79 -16.31 -14.55
N ALA A 466 -22.56 -17.57 -14.85
CA ALA A 466 -21.48 -18.03 -15.75
C ALA A 466 -21.53 -17.39 -17.16
N GLU A 467 -22.66 -16.76 -17.50
CA GLU A 467 -22.95 -16.18 -18.82
C GLU A 467 -22.34 -14.77 -18.99
N ILE A 468 -21.81 -14.14 -17.91
CA ILE A 468 -21.27 -12.80 -18.00
C ILE A 468 -19.76 -12.87 -18.15
N ASN A 469 -19.33 -12.95 -19.38
CA ASN A 469 -17.92 -12.88 -19.78
C ASN A 469 -17.35 -11.44 -19.77
N ASN A 470 -17.81 -10.60 -18.85
CA ASN A 470 -17.19 -9.29 -18.66
C ASN A 470 -16.16 -9.39 -17.55
N TRP A 471 -14.90 -9.15 -17.93
CA TRP A 471 -13.74 -9.25 -17.05
C TRP A 471 -13.13 -7.87 -16.76
N THR A 472 -13.98 -6.81 -16.79
CA THR A 472 -13.52 -5.49 -16.34
C THR A 472 -13.33 -5.52 -14.83
N ARG A 473 -12.12 -5.25 -14.40
CA ARG A 473 -11.67 -5.39 -13.01
C ARG A 473 -10.94 -4.17 -12.52
N VAL A 474 -11.03 -3.91 -11.23
CA VAL A 474 -10.03 -3.10 -10.54
C VAL A 474 -8.84 -4.01 -10.26
N THR A 475 -7.74 -3.77 -10.93
CA THR A 475 -6.58 -4.65 -10.88
C THR A 475 -5.64 -4.35 -9.73
N SER A 476 -5.60 -3.09 -9.26
CA SER A 476 -4.76 -2.66 -8.16
C SER A 476 -5.37 -1.45 -7.44
N LEU A 477 -5.14 -1.37 -6.14
CA LEU A 477 -5.41 -0.21 -5.28
C LEU A 477 -4.12 0.17 -4.56
N THR A 478 -3.70 1.44 -4.64
CA THR A 478 -2.47 1.89 -3.99
C THR A 478 -2.58 3.33 -3.51
N VAL A 479 -1.85 3.66 -2.43
CA VAL A 479 -1.80 5.03 -1.90
C VAL A 479 -0.62 5.76 -2.51
N PHE A 480 -0.89 6.93 -3.09
CA PHE A 480 0.13 7.81 -3.66
C PHE A 480 -0.31 9.26 -3.56
N GLN A 481 0.59 10.17 -3.16
CA GLN A 481 0.31 11.60 -2.95
C GLN A 481 -0.93 11.84 -2.06
N GLY A 482 -1.07 11.02 -1.00
CA GLY A 482 -2.19 11.10 -0.08
C GLY A 482 -3.55 10.70 -0.64
N ARG A 483 -3.62 10.10 -1.83
CA ARG A 483 -4.83 9.66 -2.54
C ARG A 483 -4.84 8.16 -2.77
N LEU A 484 -6.02 7.58 -2.92
CA LEU A 484 -6.17 6.19 -3.36
C LEU A 484 -6.24 6.15 -4.89
N PHE A 485 -5.32 5.42 -5.50
CA PHE A 485 -5.29 5.15 -6.94
C PHE A 485 -5.85 3.76 -7.23
N ALA A 486 -6.65 3.65 -8.29
CA ALA A 486 -7.23 2.41 -8.79
C ALA A 486 -6.89 2.23 -10.27
N SER A 487 -6.34 1.08 -10.62
CA SER A 487 -6.11 0.70 -12.02
C SER A 487 -7.19 -0.23 -12.55
N ILE A 488 -7.48 -0.09 -13.84
CA ILE A 488 -8.53 -0.85 -14.52
C ILE A 488 -7.92 -1.76 -15.58
N GLY A 489 -8.35 -3.01 -15.59
CA GLY A 489 -8.00 -3.98 -16.60
C GLY A 489 -9.24 -4.60 -17.21
N SER A 490 -9.22 -4.85 -18.53
CA SER A 490 -10.29 -5.54 -19.24
C SER A 490 -9.71 -6.63 -20.11
N CYS A 491 -10.17 -7.86 -19.93
CA CYS A 491 -9.70 -9.00 -20.74
C CYS A 491 -10.17 -8.91 -22.18
N THR A 492 -9.29 -9.29 -23.10
CA THR A 492 -9.48 -9.14 -24.54
C THR A 492 -10.41 -10.16 -25.18
N SER A 493 -10.84 -11.17 -24.44
CA SER A 493 -11.67 -12.29 -24.97
C SER A 493 -13.18 -12.08 -24.82
N SER A 494 -13.59 -10.97 -24.22
CA SER A 494 -15.01 -10.70 -23.93
C SER A 494 -15.64 -9.83 -25.01
N VAL A 495 -16.81 -10.24 -25.49
CA VAL A 495 -17.65 -9.44 -26.41
C VAL A 495 -18.18 -8.16 -25.74
N LEU A 496 -18.12 -8.10 -24.41
CA LEU A 496 -18.60 -7.01 -23.57
C LEU A 496 -17.44 -6.21 -22.93
N ASP A 497 -16.32 -6.09 -23.62
CA ASP A 497 -15.18 -5.30 -23.16
C ASP A 497 -15.59 -3.85 -22.82
N ALA A 498 -15.04 -3.32 -21.75
CA ALA A 498 -15.19 -1.91 -21.40
C ALA A 498 -14.78 -1.00 -22.56
N PRO A 499 -15.38 0.20 -22.68
CA PRO A 499 -14.99 1.20 -23.67
C PRO A 499 -13.48 1.55 -23.57
N ALA A 500 -12.92 2.06 -24.66
CA ALA A 500 -11.49 2.34 -24.77
C ALA A 500 -10.97 3.38 -23.75
N ASP A 501 -11.85 4.24 -23.27
CA ASP A 501 -11.55 5.25 -22.23
C ASP A 501 -11.55 4.68 -20.80
N VAL A 502 -12.12 3.48 -20.60
CA VAL A 502 -12.15 2.81 -19.29
C VAL A 502 -11.06 1.74 -19.19
N ARG A 503 -10.94 0.89 -20.20
CA ARG A 503 -9.98 -0.22 -20.19
C ARG A 503 -8.53 0.26 -20.20
N GLY A 504 -7.72 -0.26 -19.30
CA GLY A 504 -6.31 0.14 -19.16
C GLY A 504 -6.12 1.55 -18.61
N SER A 505 -7.12 2.14 -17.96
CA SER A 505 -7.06 3.45 -17.33
C SER A 505 -6.63 3.36 -15.86
N VAL A 506 -6.22 4.50 -15.31
CA VAL A 506 -5.95 4.70 -13.89
C VAL A 506 -6.78 5.87 -13.38
N HIS A 507 -7.37 5.72 -12.22
CA HIS A 507 -8.18 6.74 -11.58
C HIS A 507 -7.75 6.94 -10.13
N SER A 508 -8.03 8.11 -9.56
CA SER A 508 -7.76 8.37 -8.15
C SER A 508 -8.93 9.03 -7.44
N ILE A 509 -9.01 8.80 -6.13
CA ILE A 509 -10.00 9.40 -5.25
C ILE A 509 -9.35 9.84 -3.95
N GLN A 510 -9.90 10.85 -3.31
CA GLN A 510 -9.53 11.28 -1.97
C GLN A 510 -10.71 11.06 -1.04
N ALA A 511 -10.51 10.24 0.00
CA ALA A 511 -11.48 10.01 1.06
C ALA A 511 -10.94 10.60 2.36
N GLY A 512 -11.51 11.72 2.77
CA GLY A 512 -10.90 12.65 3.72
C GLY A 512 -9.87 13.56 3.04
N ALA A 513 -8.94 14.13 3.79
CA ALA A 513 -7.74 14.78 3.27
C ALA A 513 -6.51 13.96 3.67
N GLY A 514 -5.57 13.79 2.76
CA GLY A 514 -4.38 12.99 2.97
C GLY A 514 -3.13 13.61 2.36
N VAL A 515 -1.99 13.28 2.94
CA VAL A 515 -0.64 13.57 2.42
C VAL A 515 0.23 12.35 2.67
N SER A 516 1.10 12.00 1.74
CA SER A 516 2.05 10.91 1.91
C SER A 516 3.47 11.32 1.55
N TYR A 517 4.44 10.71 2.21
CA TYR A 517 5.84 10.73 1.82
C TYR A 517 6.12 9.44 1.07
N ASP A 518 6.21 9.56 -0.25
CA ASP A 518 6.22 8.46 -1.20
C ASP A 518 7.64 7.97 -1.53
N LYS A 519 8.60 8.23 -0.63
CA LYS A 519 9.96 7.69 -0.66
C LYS A 519 10.19 6.80 0.54
N ASP A 520 11.09 5.83 0.39
CA ASP A 520 11.46 4.98 1.52
C ASP A 520 12.13 5.81 2.63
N LEU A 521 11.62 5.74 3.84
CA LEU A 521 12.23 6.34 5.03
C LEU A 521 13.57 5.71 5.39
N GLY A 522 13.80 4.47 4.96
CA GLY A 522 14.88 3.63 5.46
C GLY A 522 14.68 3.16 6.92
N PRO A 523 15.53 2.22 7.37
CA PRO A 523 15.51 1.68 8.72
C PRO A 523 16.09 2.66 9.75
N GLY A 524 15.86 2.38 11.03
CA GLY A 524 16.35 3.17 12.15
C GLY A 524 15.37 4.24 12.61
N TRP A 525 15.83 5.14 13.50
CA TRP A 525 15.00 6.20 14.04
C TRP A 525 14.74 7.30 13.02
N GLN A 526 13.47 7.62 12.82
CA GLN A 526 12.99 8.70 11.96
C GLN A 526 12.05 9.60 12.77
N HIS A 527 12.25 10.90 12.70
CA HIS A 527 11.35 11.87 13.31
C HIS A 527 10.24 12.23 12.32
N LEU A 528 9.01 11.96 12.71
CA LEU A 528 7.82 12.25 11.93
C LEU A 528 7.04 13.37 12.59
N THR A 529 6.69 14.39 11.81
CA THR A 529 5.80 15.46 12.27
C THR A 529 4.71 15.68 11.22
N ALA A 530 3.46 15.54 11.64
CA ALA A 530 2.27 15.70 10.82
C ALA A 530 1.46 16.89 11.32
N GLN A 531 1.08 17.80 10.42
CA GLN A 531 0.39 19.04 10.78
C GLN A 531 -0.85 19.27 9.94
N ARG A 532 -1.89 19.78 10.58
CA ARG A 532 -2.91 20.58 9.90
C ARG A 532 -2.55 22.06 10.11
N LYS A 533 -2.45 22.80 9.00
CA LYS A 533 -2.20 24.24 9.01
C LYS A 533 -3.17 24.95 8.07
N GLY A 534 -4.19 25.58 8.62
CA GLY A 534 -5.26 26.15 7.82
C GLY A 534 -5.93 25.09 6.95
N GLY A 535 -5.92 25.30 5.64
CA GLY A 535 -6.53 24.43 4.63
C GLY A 535 -5.57 23.42 3.99
N GLU A 536 -4.50 23.00 4.67
CA GLU A 536 -3.55 22.01 4.15
C GLU A 536 -3.01 21.09 5.24
N LEU A 537 -2.60 19.88 4.84
CA LEU A 537 -1.81 18.97 5.66
C LEU A 537 -0.35 19.07 5.25
N ARG A 538 0.54 19.03 6.24
CA ARG A 538 1.99 19.05 6.06
C ARG A 538 2.61 17.86 6.75
N LEU A 539 3.54 17.21 6.08
CA LEU A 539 4.31 16.09 6.61
C LEU A 539 5.79 16.45 6.60
N PHE A 540 6.42 16.34 7.77
CA PHE A 540 7.86 16.57 7.94
C PHE A 540 8.52 15.24 8.28
N VAL A 541 9.67 15.02 7.69
CA VAL A 541 10.56 13.89 7.97
C VAL A 541 11.90 14.45 8.40
N ASN A 542 12.36 14.04 9.59
CA ASN A 542 13.63 14.47 10.17
C ASN A 542 13.79 16.01 10.18
N GLY A 543 12.76 16.70 10.66
CA GLY A 543 12.75 18.15 10.81
C GLY A 543 12.56 18.96 9.53
N ARG A 544 12.40 18.32 8.36
CA ARG A 544 12.27 18.97 7.05
C ARG A 544 10.90 18.70 6.43
N LEU A 545 10.29 19.73 5.85
CA LEU A 545 9.04 19.57 5.09
C LEU A 545 9.27 18.60 3.91
N ALA A 546 8.54 17.50 3.92
CA ALA A 546 8.67 16.40 2.97
C ALA A 546 7.52 16.35 1.96
N ALA A 547 6.29 16.68 2.40
CA ALA A 547 5.11 16.69 1.55
C ALA A 547 4.03 17.64 2.08
N THR A 548 3.15 18.09 1.18
CA THR A 548 1.98 18.92 1.48
C THR A 548 0.79 18.39 0.69
N SER A 549 -0.39 18.33 1.31
CA SER A 549 -1.62 17.90 0.65
C SER A 549 -2.11 18.91 -0.38
N ALA A 550 -3.07 18.49 -1.22
CA ALA A 550 -3.92 19.43 -1.92
C ALA A 550 -4.67 20.33 -0.91
N PRO A 551 -4.93 21.61 -1.26
CA PRO A 551 -5.65 22.52 -0.36
C PRO A 551 -7.11 22.10 -0.19
N PHE A 552 -7.67 22.39 1.00
CA PHE A 552 -9.08 22.19 1.32
C PHE A 552 -9.64 23.39 2.09
N ASP A 553 -10.97 23.53 2.18
CA ASP A 553 -11.58 24.59 3.02
C ASP A 553 -11.26 24.29 4.50
N PRO A 554 -10.64 25.21 5.26
CA PRO A 554 -10.36 25.00 6.69
C PRO A 554 -11.59 24.68 7.55
N LYS A 555 -12.80 25.04 7.09
CA LYS A 555 -14.06 24.73 7.77
C LYS A 555 -14.50 23.27 7.56
N ASP A 556 -13.90 22.62 6.60
CA ASP A 556 -14.17 21.22 6.30
C ASP A 556 -13.61 20.27 7.32
N TYR A 557 -13.58 19.19 7.54
CA TYR A 557 -12.85 18.23 8.40
C TYR A 557 -12.84 18.60 9.90
N ASP A 558 -13.90 18.24 10.58
CA ASP A 558 -13.93 18.21 12.05
C ASP A 558 -13.27 16.89 12.51
N SER A 559 -12.10 17.01 13.16
CA SER A 559 -11.36 15.85 13.68
C SER A 559 -11.77 15.45 15.09
N THR A 560 -12.90 15.95 15.61
CA THR A 560 -13.41 15.59 16.95
C THR A 560 -13.96 14.18 16.93
N VAL A 561 -13.41 13.31 17.79
CA VAL A 561 -13.88 11.94 18.00
C VAL A 561 -13.96 11.64 19.49
N ASP A 562 -14.88 10.74 19.88
CA ASP A 562 -15.07 10.28 21.26
C ASP A 562 -14.35 8.92 21.53
N GLN A 563 -13.58 8.44 20.57
CA GLN A 563 -12.79 7.22 20.71
C GLN A 563 -11.49 7.51 21.45
N PRO A 564 -10.90 6.53 22.17
CA PRO A 564 -9.55 6.64 22.68
C PRO A 564 -8.54 6.91 21.55
N LEU A 565 -7.54 7.75 21.83
CA LEU A 565 -6.37 7.85 20.96
C LEU A 565 -5.48 6.64 21.19
N LYS A 566 -4.93 6.07 20.13
CA LYS A 566 -4.03 4.92 20.16
C LYS A 566 -2.67 5.28 19.59
N ILE A 567 -1.62 4.81 20.26
CA ILE A 567 -0.24 4.90 19.79
C ILE A 567 0.21 3.47 19.50
N GLY A 568 0.67 3.22 18.27
CA GLY A 568 1.12 1.91 17.82
C GLY A 568 0.02 0.95 17.37
N PHE A 569 -1.20 1.44 17.15
CA PHE A 569 -2.31 0.66 16.57
C PHE A 569 -3.36 1.58 15.96
N GLY A 570 -3.97 1.15 14.88
CA GLY A 570 -5.07 1.85 14.22
C GLY A 570 -5.87 0.96 13.28
N GLU A 571 -6.47 1.59 12.28
CA GLU A 571 -7.34 0.91 11.32
C GLU A 571 -6.56 0.09 10.29
N HIS A 572 -5.26 0.33 10.14
CA HIS A 572 -4.43 -0.48 9.26
C HIS A 572 -3.90 -1.71 10.02
N ASP A 573 -2.96 -1.51 10.96
CA ASP A 573 -2.34 -2.60 11.69
C ASP A 573 -1.67 -2.11 12.98
N PHE A 574 -1.23 -3.07 13.81
CA PHE A 574 -0.30 -2.82 14.91
C PHE A 574 1.06 -2.41 14.37
N PHE A 575 1.68 -1.44 15.02
CA PHE A 575 3.00 -0.95 14.63
C PHE A 575 4.08 -1.98 14.99
N THR A 576 4.94 -2.29 14.04
CA THR A 576 6.11 -3.14 14.23
C THR A 576 7.36 -2.28 14.33
N GLY A 577 7.97 -2.19 15.52
CA GLY A 577 9.17 -1.38 15.75
C GLY A 577 9.19 -0.69 17.09
N ARG A 578 9.74 0.54 17.16
CA ARG A 578 9.79 1.33 18.38
C ARG A 578 9.24 2.73 18.17
N ILE A 579 8.47 3.22 19.14
CA ILE A 579 7.93 4.59 19.13
C ILE A 579 8.38 5.29 20.41
N ARG A 580 8.78 6.54 20.30
CA ARG A 580 9.15 7.41 21.42
C ARG A 580 8.74 8.85 21.20
N GLN A 581 8.65 9.63 22.28
CA GLN A 581 8.48 11.08 22.27
C GLN A 581 7.25 11.52 21.47
N VAL A 582 6.10 10.88 21.69
CA VAL A 582 4.85 11.25 21.04
C VAL A 582 4.33 12.55 21.64
N ARG A 583 4.09 13.56 20.80
CA ARG A 583 3.55 14.86 21.20
C ARG A 583 2.38 15.29 20.36
N ILE A 584 1.45 16.00 20.98
CA ILE A 584 0.29 16.60 20.33
C ILE A 584 0.19 18.06 20.76
N TYR A 585 0.09 18.94 19.75
CA TYR A 585 -0.10 20.38 19.94
C TYR A 585 -1.41 20.83 19.28
N ARG A 586 -2.14 21.75 19.93
CA ARG A 586 -3.31 22.42 19.35
C ARG A 586 -2.94 23.65 18.51
N ARG A 587 -1.87 23.59 17.81
CA ARG A 587 -1.39 24.58 16.85
C ARG A 587 -0.48 23.92 15.79
N ALA A 588 -0.32 24.58 14.66
CA ALA A 588 0.75 24.24 13.75
C ALA A 588 2.09 24.80 14.27
N LEU A 589 3.08 23.92 14.45
CA LEU A 589 4.44 24.34 14.77
C LEU A 589 5.08 25.05 13.55
N SER A 590 5.92 26.04 13.81
CA SER A 590 6.79 26.60 12.77
C SER A 590 7.84 25.57 12.32
N GLU A 591 8.40 25.73 11.13
CA GLU A 591 9.46 24.84 10.63
C GLU A 591 10.69 24.83 11.53
N ARG A 592 10.98 25.98 12.19
CA ARG A 592 12.05 26.09 13.17
C ARG A 592 11.75 25.27 14.43
N GLU A 593 10.52 25.31 14.94
CA GLU A 593 10.10 24.50 16.09
C GLU A 593 10.15 23.01 15.77
N VAL A 594 9.72 22.59 14.56
CA VAL A 594 9.84 21.20 14.11
C VAL A 594 11.31 20.74 14.04
N ALA A 595 12.20 21.59 13.53
CA ALA A 595 13.63 21.29 13.48
C ALA A 595 14.24 21.16 14.88
N VAL A 596 13.92 22.09 15.80
CA VAL A 596 14.39 22.03 17.20
C VAL A 596 13.85 20.79 17.91
N LEU A 597 12.57 20.44 17.68
CA LEU A 597 11.96 19.25 18.26
C LEU A 597 12.68 17.96 17.84
N GLN A 598 13.10 17.89 16.58
CA GLN A 598 13.88 16.76 16.05
C GLN A 598 15.29 16.68 16.66
N GLU A 599 15.91 17.82 17.00
CA GLU A 599 17.27 17.84 17.55
C GLU A 599 17.28 17.52 19.06
N THR A 600 16.29 18.01 19.81
CA THR A 600 16.28 17.95 21.28
C THR A 600 15.84 16.60 21.83
N ASP A 601 14.99 15.88 21.15
CA ASP A 601 14.34 14.65 21.65
C ASP A 601 14.82 13.38 20.96
N ARG A 602 15.96 13.40 20.35
CA ARG A 602 16.49 12.23 19.64
C ARG A 602 16.72 11.06 20.63
N PRO A 603 16.07 9.88 20.38
CA PRO A 603 16.22 8.68 21.20
C PRO A 603 17.64 8.12 21.21
#